data_9de11e040784418a874e99cec05f9f34
#
_entry.id   9de11e040784418a874e99cec05f9f34
#
_cell.length_a   1.000
_cell.length_b   1.000
_cell.length_c   1.000
_cell.angle_alpha   90.00
_cell.angle_beta   90.00
_cell.angle_gamma   90.00
#
_symmetry.space_group_name_H-M   'P 1'
#
loop_
_entity.id
_entity.type
_entity.pdbx_description
1 polymer ?
#
loop_
_entity_poly.entity_id
_entity_poly.type
_entity_poly.pdbx_seq_one_letter_code
_entity_poly.pdbx_strand_id
1 'polypeptide(L)'
;VAVLVVWEPILFTDWGPPGGSAMARIPDLRARQFWDPRHLVAQGLSRIARQRPALPGPSCCLHDGLHWDEAILYPPGPRWSEAPAPTVWDGPVAEIIPRLERALSADGR
;
A
#
# COMPACT_ATOMS: atom_id res chain seq x y z
N VAL A 1 11.55 3.34 9.84
CA VAL A 1 10.62 3.01 8.74
C VAL A 1 9.59 4.12 8.60
N ALA A 2 9.41 4.61 7.40
CA ALA A 2 8.31 5.53 7.09
C ALA A 2 7.10 4.71 6.65
N VAL A 3 5.93 5.03 7.19
CA VAL A 3 4.67 4.37 6.85
C VAL A 3 3.74 5.40 6.22
N LEU A 4 3.28 5.10 5.02
CA LEU A 4 2.29 5.90 4.31
C LEU A 4 1.03 5.05 4.13
N VAL A 5 -0.10 5.60 4.53
CA VAL A 5 -1.41 4.95 4.37
C VAL A 5 -2.23 5.75 3.39
N VAL A 6 -2.71 5.10 2.38
CA VAL A 6 -3.56 5.75 1.37
C VAL A 6 -4.95 5.15 1.45
N TRP A 7 -5.92 5.99 1.79
CA TRP A 7 -7.33 5.64 1.82
C TRP A 7 -7.95 6.00 0.46
N GLU A 8 -8.73 5.09 -0.08
CA GLU A 8 -9.42 5.32 -1.35
C GLU A 8 -10.86 4.80 -1.30
N PRO A 9 -11.78 5.40 -2.08
CA PRO A 9 -13.15 4.91 -2.16
C PRO A 9 -13.21 3.65 -3.02
N ILE A 10 -13.73 2.56 -2.48
CA ILE A 10 -13.92 1.29 -3.19
C ILE A 10 -15.39 0.97 -3.32
N LEU A 11 -16.15 1.17 -2.24
CA LEU A 11 -17.58 0.91 -2.22
C LEU A 11 -18.34 2.18 -2.62
N PHE A 12 -19.49 2.03 -3.24
CA PHE A 12 -20.34 3.17 -3.57
C PHE A 12 -20.83 3.94 -2.34
N THR A 13 -20.64 3.36 -1.15
CA THR A 13 -20.94 4.01 0.14
C THR A 13 -19.78 4.85 0.67
N ASP A 14 -18.64 4.87 0.00
CA ASP A 14 -17.45 5.63 0.41
C ASP A 14 -17.58 7.07 -0.09
N TRP A 15 -18.44 7.84 0.56
CA TRP A 15 -18.80 9.19 0.14
C TRP A 15 -17.72 10.24 0.36
N GLY A 16 -16.75 9.97 1.24
CA GLY A 16 -15.74 10.94 1.61
C GLY A 16 -14.57 10.29 2.33
N PRO A 17 -13.63 11.12 2.81
CA PRO A 17 -12.45 10.62 3.49
C PRO A 17 -12.81 9.80 4.74
N PRO A 18 -11.90 8.92 5.20
CA PRO A 18 -12.12 8.13 6.40
C PRO A 18 -12.36 9.04 7.60
N GLY A 19 -13.33 8.67 8.44
CA GLY A 19 -13.61 9.38 9.67
C GLY A 19 -12.54 9.13 10.74
N GLY A 20 -12.63 9.86 11.85
CA GLY A 20 -11.69 9.74 12.95
C GLY A 20 -11.59 8.33 13.51
N SER A 21 -12.70 7.58 13.58
CA SER A 21 -12.69 6.20 14.07
C SER A 21 -11.92 5.25 13.15
N ALA A 22 -11.99 5.44 11.84
CA ALA A 22 -11.23 4.65 10.88
C ALA A 22 -9.74 4.97 10.98
N MET A 23 -9.39 6.26 11.01
CA MET A 23 -7.99 6.70 11.11
C MET A 23 -7.36 6.29 12.44
N ALA A 24 -8.14 6.23 13.52
CA ALA A 24 -7.67 5.82 14.85
C ALA A 24 -7.26 4.34 14.92
N ARG A 25 -7.63 3.53 13.93
CA ARG A 25 -7.14 2.14 13.83
C ARG A 25 -5.63 2.07 13.56
N ILE A 26 -5.05 3.18 13.12
CA ILE A 26 -3.62 3.32 12.89
C ILE A 26 -3.15 4.45 13.82
N PRO A 27 -2.95 4.14 15.12
CA PRO A 27 -2.68 5.19 16.11
C PRO A 27 -1.24 5.69 16.11
N ASP A 28 -0.35 5.05 15.38
CA ASP A 28 1.06 5.44 15.34
C ASP A 28 1.21 6.77 14.60
N LEU A 29 1.69 7.79 15.30
CA LEU A 29 1.87 9.13 14.75
C LEU A 29 2.95 9.20 13.66
N ARG A 30 3.78 8.17 13.52
CA ARG A 30 4.75 8.09 12.43
C ARG A 30 4.09 7.71 11.11
N ALA A 31 2.90 7.11 11.16
CA ALA A 31 2.12 6.79 9.96
C ALA A 31 1.45 8.07 9.45
N ARG A 32 1.69 8.37 8.18
CA ARG A 32 1.04 9.49 7.50
C ARG A 32 -0.10 8.95 6.66
N GLN A 33 -1.29 9.52 6.83
CA GLN A 33 -2.50 9.04 6.19
C GLN A 33 -3.00 10.05 5.16
N PHE A 34 -3.39 9.55 3.99
CA PHE A 34 -3.80 10.34 2.85
C PHE A 34 -5.16 9.86 2.33
N TRP A 35 -5.94 10.77 1.78
CA TRP A 35 -7.18 10.48 1.06
C TRP A 35 -6.95 10.62 -0.44
N ASP A 36 -7.27 9.57 -1.19
CA ASP A 36 -7.08 9.51 -2.64
C ASP A 36 -8.42 9.23 -3.36
N PRO A 37 -9.27 10.26 -3.50
CA PRO A 37 -10.60 10.07 -4.07
C PRO A 37 -10.61 9.71 -5.55
N ARG A 38 -9.51 9.97 -6.27
CA ARG A 38 -9.38 9.70 -7.71
C ARG A 38 -8.62 8.42 -8.01
N HIS A 39 -8.23 7.65 -7.01
CA HIS A 39 -7.45 6.42 -7.18
C HIS A 39 -6.12 6.63 -7.90
N LEU A 40 -5.47 7.77 -7.72
CA LEU A 40 -4.23 8.08 -8.42
C LEU A 40 -3.11 7.10 -8.06
N VAL A 41 -3.02 6.71 -6.80
CA VAL A 41 -2.04 5.73 -6.34
C VAL A 41 -2.33 4.36 -6.93
N ALA A 42 -3.59 3.90 -6.86
CA ALA A 42 -3.98 2.62 -7.43
C ALA A 42 -3.74 2.55 -8.94
N GLN A 43 -4.02 3.64 -9.66
CA GLN A 43 -3.74 3.74 -11.10
C GLN A 43 -2.24 3.69 -11.37
N GLY A 44 -1.45 4.37 -10.55
CA GLY A 44 0.02 4.33 -10.64
C GLY A 44 0.57 2.94 -10.41
N LEU A 45 0.06 2.22 -9.42
CA LEU A 45 0.44 0.83 -9.14
C LEU A 45 0.08 -0.10 -10.29
N SER A 46 -1.10 0.05 -10.88
CA SER A 46 -1.52 -0.74 -12.03
C SER A 46 -0.59 -0.50 -13.23
N ARG A 47 -0.19 0.74 -13.45
CA ARG A 47 0.74 1.09 -14.53
C ARG A 47 2.12 0.45 -14.30
N ILE A 48 2.64 0.52 -13.07
CA ILE A 48 3.92 -0.11 -12.72
C ILE A 48 3.86 -1.62 -12.95
N ALA A 49 2.80 -2.27 -12.51
CA ALA A 49 2.62 -3.70 -12.70
C ALA A 49 2.61 -4.10 -14.18
N ARG A 50 1.98 -3.29 -15.04
CA ARG A 50 1.97 -3.55 -16.48
C ARG A 50 3.32 -3.32 -17.15
N GLN A 51 4.05 -2.28 -16.72
CA GLN A 51 5.33 -1.92 -17.31
C GLN A 51 6.48 -2.81 -16.83
N ARG A 52 6.34 -3.39 -15.65
CA ARG A 52 7.38 -4.18 -14.99
C ARG A 52 6.80 -5.51 -14.48
N PRO A 53 6.38 -6.42 -15.39
CA PRO A 53 5.66 -7.64 -14.99
C PRO A 53 6.52 -8.63 -14.18
N ALA A 54 7.84 -8.47 -14.17
CA ALA A 54 8.73 -9.31 -13.38
C ALA A 54 8.78 -8.93 -11.91
N LEU A 55 8.20 -7.78 -11.51
CA LEU A 55 8.16 -7.39 -10.11
C LEU A 55 7.19 -8.29 -9.34
N PRO A 56 7.49 -8.55 -8.04
CA PRO A 56 6.50 -9.18 -7.20
C PRO A 56 5.24 -8.31 -7.17
N GLY A 57 4.09 -8.93 -7.28
CA GLY A 57 2.82 -8.25 -7.25
C GLY A 57 1.81 -9.05 -6.43
N PRO A 58 0.65 -8.46 -6.13
CA PRO A 58 -0.32 -9.10 -5.27
C PRO A 58 -0.97 -10.31 -5.92
N SER A 59 -1.24 -11.33 -5.11
CA SER A 59 -2.01 -12.51 -5.51
C SER A 59 -3.51 -12.22 -5.51
N CYS A 60 -3.93 -11.04 -5.02
CA CYS A 60 -5.32 -10.66 -4.90
C CYS A 60 -5.50 -9.18 -5.18
N CYS A 61 -6.67 -8.74 -4.86
CA CYS A 61 -6.98 -7.39 -4.40
C CYS A 61 -7.05 -6.40 -5.53
N LEU A 62 -7.68 -6.82 -6.63
CA LEU A 62 -8.15 -5.92 -7.67
C LEU A 62 -9.66 -5.78 -7.57
N HIS A 63 -10.14 -4.53 -7.52
CA HIS A 63 -11.55 -4.19 -7.59
C HIS A 63 -11.75 -3.26 -8.78
N ASP A 64 -12.48 -3.71 -9.79
CA ASP A 64 -12.66 -2.98 -11.04
C ASP A 64 -11.32 -2.51 -11.65
N GLY A 65 -10.29 -3.37 -11.58
CA GLY A 65 -8.96 -3.07 -12.07
C GLY A 65 -8.12 -2.16 -11.18
N LEU A 66 -8.61 -1.77 -10.01
CA LEU A 66 -7.90 -0.93 -9.07
C LEU A 66 -7.34 -1.76 -7.91
N HIS A 67 -6.11 -1.50 -7.55
CA HIS A 67 -5.46 -2.11 -6.39
C HIS A 67 -6.04 -1.55 -5.09
N TRP A 68 -6.35 -2.44 -4.14
CA TRP A 68 -6.84 -2.07 -2.81
C TRP A 68 -6.47 -3.14 -1.79
N ASP A 69 -6.54 -2.80 -0.51
CA ASP A 69 -6.24 -3.71 0.61
C ASP A 69 -4.88 -4.42 0.44
N GLU A 70 -3.89 -3.66 0.04
CA GLU A 70 -2.55 -4.14 -0.22
C GLU A 70 -1.54 -3.38 0.62
N ALA A 71 -0.42 -4.03 0.90
CA ALA A 71 0.75 -3.38 1.47
C ALA A 71 1.96 -3.59 0.57
N ILE A 72 2.77 -2.56 0.48
CA ILE A 72 4.00 -2.58 -0.29
C ILE A 72 5.14 -2.21 0.65
N LEU A 73 6.12 -3.07 0.75
CA LEU A 73 7.34 -2.80 1.48
C LEU A 73 8.46 -2.59 0.47
N TYR A 74 9.06 -1.41 0.52
CA TYR A 74 10.22 -1.09 -0.29
C TYR A 74 11.51 -1.28 0.51
N PRO A 75 12.62 -1.63 -0.16
CA PRO A 75 13.90 -1.74 0.53
C PRO A 75 14.33 -0.38 1.10
N PRO A 76 15.16 -0.35 2.15
CA PRO A 76 15.74 0.89 2.63
C PRO A 76 16.61 1.51 1.55
N GLY A 77 16.68 2.83 1.53
CA GLY A 77 17.50 3.52 0.55
C GLY A 77 17.24 5.00 0.48
N PRO A 78 17.97 5.68 -0.42
CA PRO A 78 17.83 7.11 -0.63
C PRO A 78 16.52 7.47 -1.33
N ARG A 79 16.37 8.75 -1.66
CA ARG A 79 15.22 9.24 -2.42
C ARG A 79 15.13 8.54 -3.78
N TRP A 80 13.90 8.32 -4.23
CA TRP A 80 13.63 7.71 -5.51
C TRP A 80 13.57 8.76 -6.61
N SER A 81 14.08 8.41 -7.79
CA SER A 81 13.69 9.03 -9.04
C SER A 81 12.49 8.29 -9.65
N GLU A 82 12.44 6.99 -9.42
CA GLU A 82 11.27 6.14 -9.68
C GLU A 82 11.16 5.10 -8.56
N ALA A 83 10.01 4.45 -8.43
CA ALA A 83 9.81 3.46 -7.39
C ALA A 83 10.75 2.27 -7.57
N PRO A 84 11.49 1.87 -6.54
CA PRO A 84 12.34 0.68 -6.60
C PRO A 84 11.49 -0.59 -6.66
N ALA A 85 12.13 -1.72 -6.95
CA ALA A 85 11.48 -3.02 -6.83
C ALA A 85 11.05 -3.25 -5.37
N PRO A 86 9.79 -3.59 -5.10
CA PRO A 86 9.35 -3.84 -3.74
C PRO A 86 9.93 -5.15 -3.21
N THR A 87 10.19 -5.17 -1.90
CA THR A 87 10.54 -6.41 -1.18
C THR A 87 9.31 -7.27 -0.99
N VAL A 88 8.18 -6.64 -0.68
CA VAL A 88 6.87 -7.28 -0.56
C VAL A 88 5.84 -6.39 -1.23
N TRP A 89 4.97 -7.00 -1.99
CA TRP A 89 3.77 -6.34 -2.52
C TRP A 89 2.68 -7.40 -2.59
N ASP A 90 1.78 -7.39 -1.65
CA ASP A 90 0.69 -8.37 -1.59
C ASP A 90 -0.45 -7.86 -0.70
N GLY A 91 -1.49 -8.65 -0.62
CA GLY A 91 -2.69 -8.44 0.18
C GLY A 91 -3.45 -9.76 0.38
N PRO A 92 -4.58 -9.74 1.07
CA PRO A 92 -5.08 -8.61 1.89
C PRO A 92 -4.13 -8.25 3.02
N VAL A 93 -4.13 -7.00 3.44
CA VAL A 93 -3.18 -6.49 4.45
C VAL A 93 -3.17 -7.37 5.70
N ALA A 94 -4.33 -7.72 6.23
CA ALA A 94 -4.43 -8.51 7.45
C ALA A 94 -3.74 -9.89 7.35
N GLU A 95 -3.73 -10.48 6.16
CA GLU A 95 -3.14 -11.81 5.95
C GLU A 95 -1.62 -11.76 5.78
N ILE A 96 -1.08 -10.65 5.33
CA ILE A 96 0.35 -10.54 5.02
C ILE A 96 1.19 -9.91 6.12
N ILE A 97 0.58 -9.48 7.23
CA ILE A 97 1.31 -8.85 8.35
C ILE A 97 2.49 -9.69 8.82
N PRO A 98 2.36 -11.01 9.06
CA PRO A 98 3.52 -11.81 9.48
C PRO A 98 4.66 -11.81 8.47
N ARG A 99 4.34 -11.75 7.19
CA ARG A 99 5.34 -11.68 6.12
C ARG A 99 6.04 -10.33 6.11
N LEU A 100 5.31 -9.24 6.34
CA LEU A 100 5.89 -7.90 6.47
C LEU A 100 6.83 -7.83 7.68
N GLU A 101 6.41 -8.37 8.82
CA GLU A 101 7.22 -8.40 10.04
C GLU A 101 8.53 -9.15 9.82
N ARG A 102 8.48 -10.30 9.16
CA ARG A 102 9.70 -11.07 8.84
C ARG A 102 10.63 -10.29 7.92
N ALA A 103 10.09 -9.65 6.90
CA ALA A 103 10.89 -8.87 5.97
C ALA A 103 11.54 -7.65 6.65
N LEU A 104 10.81 -6.97 7.51
CA LEU A 104 11.35 -5.85 8.29
C LEU A 104 12.47 -6.31 9.22
N SER A 105 12.29 -7.44 9.90
CA SER A 105 13.31 -8.00 10.79
C SER A 105 14.57 -8.42 10.03
N ALA A 106 14.40 -9.02 8.85
CA ALA A 106 15.53 -9.42 8.00
C ALA A 106 16.38 -8.24 7.55
N ASP A 107 15.75 -7.07 7.36
CA ASP A 107 16.45 -5.83 6.96
C ASP A 107 17.03 -5.08 8.17
N GLY A 108 16.86 -5.58 9.37
CA GLY A 108 17.32 -4.90 10.59
C GLY A 108 16.49 -3.69 10.97
N ARG A 109 15.26 -3.64 10.49
CA ARG A 109 14.34 -2.52 10.74
C ARG A 109 13.44 -2.75 11.92
#